data_ec4e01318a23a1765053400de053c8c5
#
_entry.id   ec4e01318a23a1765053400de053c8c5
#
_cell.length_a   1.000
_cell.length_b   1.000
_cell.length_c   1.000
_cell.angle_alpha   90.00
_cell.angle_beta   90.00
_cell.angle_gamma   90.00
#
_symmetry.space_group_name_H-M   'P 1'
#
loop_
_entity.id
_entity.type
_entity.pdbx_description
1 polymer ?
#
loop_
_entity_poly.entity_id
_entity_poly.type
_entity_poly.pdbx_seq_one_letter_code
_entity_poly.pdbx_strand_id
1 'polypeptide(L)'
;MLARDRLSPGKYALRVEDYLRLCDADAFDDRRTELIGGDVLVMAPEYRPQAFVRDELTYRLRRMLETIGSTLYPTGGSVFISDNDMPQPDIVLTREPRGPGAIPSASVALIVEISSTTLAIDMGRKREAYAAAGIAEYWVVEVESRIIHLMSSPAGSTFRHHRRVAIGQPLAAATIPGLTVSTNGL
;
A
#
# COMPACT_ATOMS: atom_id res chain seq x y z
N MET A 1 -4.16 -8.64 41.08
CA MET A 1 -2.79 -8.06 40.97
C MET A 1 -2.20 -8.63 39.71
N LEU A 2 -2.34 -7.95 38.56
CA LEU A 2 -1.83 -8.43 37.27
C LEU A 2 -0.32 -8.30 37.27
N ALA A 3 0.39 -9.40 37.05
CA ALA A 3 1.83 -9.43 36.88
C ALA A 3 2.18 -8.50 35.72
N ARG A 4 2.84 -7.38 36.01
CA ARG A 4 3.52 -6.58 34.95
C ARG A 4 4.63 -7.47 34.43
N ASP A 5 4.43 -8.01 33.22
CA ASP A 5 5.50 -8.62 32.45
C ASP A 5 6.65 -7.62 32.43
N ARG A 6 7.79 -7.99 32.99
CA ARG A 6 9.01 -7.19 32.93
C ARG A 6 9.50 -7.29 31.50
N LEU A 7 9.08 -6.32 30.67
CA LEU A 7 9.57 -6.20 29.30
C LEU A 7 11.10 -6.15 29.35
N SER A 8 11.74 -7.05 28.63
CA SER A 8 13.19 -6.97 28.38
C SER A 8 13.51 -5.63 27.69
N PRO A 9 14.68 -5.01 27.98
CA PRO A 9 15.09 -3.81 27.27
C PRO A 9 15.04 -4.04 25.76
N GLY A 10 14.31 -3.17 25.03
CA GLY A 10 14.12 -3.31 23.59
C GLY A 10 13.39 -2.09 23.02
N LYS A 11 13.22 -2.07 21.71
CA LYS A 11 12.48 -1.06 21.01
C LYS A 11 10.98 -1.19 21.33
N TYR A 12 10.33 -0.10 21.71
CA TYR A 12 8.89 -0.06 21.84
C TYR A 12 8.25 0.00 20.44
N ALA A 13 7.42 -0.97 20.09
CA ALA A 13 6.62 -0.94 18.87
C ALA A 13 5.30 -0.23 19.15
N LEU A 14 5.06 0.90 18.49
CA LEU A 14 3.81 1.63 18.61
C LEU A 14 2.64 0.80 18.07
N ARG A 15 1.50 0.91 18.74
CA ARG A 15 0.24 0.47 18.18
C ARG A 15 -0.39 1.59 17.36
N VAL A 16 -1.28 1.24 16.44
CA VAL A 16 -2.04 2.21 15.64
C VAL A 16 -2.77 3.22 16.54
N GLU A 17 -3.32 2.76 17.66
CA GLU A 17 -3.97 3.65 18.63
C GLU A 17 -3.01 4.70 19.20
N ASP A 18 -1.79 4.32 19.56
CA ASP A 18 -0.77 5.25 20.05
C ASP A 18 -0.32 6.22 18.95
N TYR A 19 -0.13 5.69 17.74
CA TYR A 19 0.24 6.48 16.56
C TYR A 19 -0.81 7.54 16.24
N LEU A 20 -2.10 7.19 16.24
CA LEU A 20 -3.19 8.14 15.99
C LEU A 20 -3.25 9.22 17.08
N ARG A 21 -3.06 8.88 18.35
CA ARG A 21 -2.96 9.87 19.44
C ARG A 21 -1.80 10.85 19.22
N LEU A 22 -0.67 10.36 18.72
CA LEU A 22 0.48 11.21 18.40
C LEU A 22 0.17 12.13 17.19
N CYS A 23 -0.54 11.62 16.17
CA CYS A 23 -1.02 12.45 15.06
C CYS A 23 -1.96 13.55 15.54
N ASP A 24 -2.95 13.20 16.37
CA ASP A 24 -3.92 14.15 16.92
C ASP A 24 -3.26 15.23 17.81
N ALA A 25 -2.13 14.89 18.43
CA ALA A 25 -1.32 15.81 19.23
C ALA A 25 -0.28 16.60 18.42
N ASP A 26 -0.31 16.51 17.09
CA ASP A 26 0.64 17.17 16.17
C ASP A 26 2.12 16.85 16.47
N ALA A 27 2.38 15.62 16.95
CA ALA A 27 3.71 15.19 17.37
C ALA A 27 4.74 15.06 16.23
N PHE A 28 4.30 15.19 14.97
CA PHE A 28 5.13 14.99 13.78
C PHE A 28 5.35 16.27 12.95
N ASP A 29 5.03 17.44 13.50
CA ASP A 29 5.25 18.75 12.86
C ASP A 29 4.67 18.83 11.43
N ASP A 30 3.39 18.50 11.25
CA ASP A 30 2.69 18.45 9.96
C ASP A 30 3.31 17.51 8.89
N ARG A 31 4.28 16.67 9.26
CA ARG A 31 4.88 15.72 8.34
C ARG A 31 3.90 14.59 8.04
N ARG A 32 3.84 14.22 6.77
CA ARG A 32 3.14 12.98 6.41
C ARG A 32 3.93 11.79 6.93
N THR A 33 3.26 10.94 7.69
CA THR A 33 3.86 9.75 8.30
C THR A 33 2.99 8.53 8.05
N GLU A 34 3.59 7.35 8.17
CA GLU A 34 2.90 6.06 8.16
C GLU A 34 3.47 5.17 9.27
N LEU A 35 2.71 4.19 9.73
CA LEU A 35 3.14 3.23 10.76
C LEU A 35 3.40 1.87 10.11
N ILE A 36 4.62 1.34 10.23
CA ILE A 36 5.01 0.02 9.71
C ILE A 36 5.77 -0.77 10.76
N GLY A 37 5.20 -1.89 11.22
CA GLY A 37 5.78 -2.72 12.27
C GLY A 37 6.01 -1.97 13.57
N GLY A 38 5.15 -1.01 13.90
CA GLY A 38 5.28 -0.15 15.08
C GLY A 38 6.30 0.98 14.96
N ASP A 39 6.90 1.19 13.78
CA ASP A 39 7.79 2.31 13.47
C ASP A 39 7.04 3.40 12.74
N VAL A 40 7.21 4.64 13.18
CA VAL A 40 6.76 5.82 12.44
C VAL A 40 7.78 6.15 11.36
N LEU A 41 7.35 6.09 10.10
CA LEU A 41 8.15 6.46 8.96
C LEU A 41 7.66 7.81 8.42
N VAL A 42 8.59 8.74 8.20
CA VAL A 42 8.28 10.01 7.52
C VAL A 42 8.27 9.75 6.03
N MET A 43 7.20 10.14 5.36
CA MET A 43 7.06 9.98 3.92
C MET A 43 7.92 11.03 3.19
N ALA A 44 8.65 10.59 2.16
CA ALA A 44 9.39 11.50 1.29
C ALA A 44 8.44 12.39 0.47
N PRO A 45 8.88 13.60 0.07
CA PRO A 45 8.13 14.39 -0.89
C PRO A 45 7.94 13.63 -2.20
N GLU A 46 6.74 13.70 -2.75
CA GLU A 46 6.45 13.15 -4.06
C GLU A 46 6.91 14.11 -5.16
N TYR A 47 7.68 13.62 -6.12
CA TYR A 47 8.13 14.40 -7.27
C TYR A 47 7.25 14.16 -8.50
N ARG A 48 7.33 15.07 -9.49
CA ARG A 48 6.48 15.05 -10.70
C ARG A 48 6.43 13.72 -11.44
N PRO A 49 7.54 12.97 -11.65
CA PRO A 49 7.47 11.68 -12.34
C PRO A 49 6.61 10.66 -11.61
N GLN A 50 6.72 10.59 -10.28
CA GLN A 50 5.91 9.69 -9.44
C GLN A 50 4.44 10.10 -9.47
N ALA A 51 4.15 11.40 -9.25
CA ALA A 51 2.80 11.94 -9.29
C ALA A 51 2.11 11.65 -10.64
N PHE A 52 2.81 11.85 -11.75
CA PHE A 52 2.30 11.56 -13.09
C PHE A 52 1.93 10.07 -13.23
N VAL A 53 2.84 9.16 -12.86
CA VAL A 53 2.59 7.71 -12.95
C VAL A 53 1.43 7.29 -12.06
N ARG A 54 1.36 7.80 -10.83
CA ARG A 54 0.25 7.53 -9.89
C ARG A 54 -1.08 7.98 -10.48
N ASP A 55 -1.16 9.22 -10.93
CA ASP A 55 -2.41 9.82 -11.39
C ASP A 55 -2.91 9.14 -12.68
N GLU A 56 -2.01 8.90 -13.62
CA GLU A 56 -2.34 8.23 -14.88
C GLU A 56 -2.74 6.75 -14.66
N LEU A 57 -2.03 6.03 -13.80
CA LEU A 57 -2.38 4.65 -13.47
C LEU A 57 -3.72 4.58 -12.72
N THR A 58 -3.96 5.51 -11.78
CA THR A 58 -5.25 5.63 -11.08
C THR A 58 -6.40 5.85 -12.06
N TYR A 59 -6.23 6.74 -13.02
CA TYR A 59 -7.22 7.01 -14.06
C TYR A 59 -7.51 5.77 -14.92
N ARG A 60 -6.47 5.07 -15.38
CA ARG A 60 -6.61 3.85 -16.21
C ARG A 60 -7.28 2.71 -15.45
N LEU A 61 -6.90 2.52 -14.19
CA LEU A 61 -7.53 1.54 -13.30
C LEU A 61 -9.00 1.84 -13.12
N ARG A 62 -9.37 3.10 -12.84
CA ARG A 62 -10.76 3.52 -12.70
C ARG A 62 -11.57 3.21 -13.94
N ARG A 63 -11.10 3.64 -15.12
CA ARG A 63 -11.78 3.40 -16.37
C ARG A 63 -11.99 1.92 -16.67
N MET A 64 -10.98 1.09 -16.41
CA MET A 64 -11.10 -0.34 -16.65
C MET A 64 -12.07 -0.99 -15.66
N LEU A 65 -12.03 -0.63 -14.38
CA LEU A 65 -12.98 -1.13 -13.38
C LEU A 65 -14.43 -0.80 -13.75
N GLU A 66 -14.69 0.42 -14.24
CA GLU A 66 -15.99 0.81 -14.76
C GLU A 66 -16.39 -0.04 -16.00
N THR A 67 -15.45 -0.27 -16.92
CA THR A 67 -15.69 -1.07 -18.13
C THR A 67 -16.08 -2.50 -17.83
N ILE A 68 -15.45 -3.12 -16.81
CA ILE A 68 -15.76 -4.50 -16.42
C ILE A 68 -16.91 -4.61 -15.40
N GLY A 69 -17.56 -3.48 -15.06
CA GLY A 69 -18.67 -3.45 -14.09
C GLY A 69 -18.27 -3.81 -12.67
N SER A 70 -17.02 -3.52 -12.28
CA SER A 70 -16.52 -3.83 -10.93
C SER A 70 -17.08 -2.85 -9.90
N THR A 71 -17.32 -3.35 -8.68
CA THR A 71 -17.67 -2.51 -7.51
C THR A 71 -16.43 -1.92 -6.82
N LEU A 72 -15.24 -2.31 -7.22
CA LEU A 72 -13.98 -1.73 -6.75
C LEU A 72 -13.80 -0.33 -7.33
N TYR A 73 -13.13 0.52 -6.57
CA TYR A 73 -12.69 1.83 -7.06
C TYR A 73 -11.29 2.16 -6.54
N PRO A 74 -10.47 2.91 -7.32
CA PRO A 74 -9.17 3.36 -6.88
C PRO A 74 -9.30 4.59 -5.99
N THR A 75 -8.53 4.60 -4.90
CA THR A 75 -8.41 5.72 -3.97
C THR A 75 -7.01 5.73 -3.36
N GLY A 76 -6.64 6.80 -2.67
CA GLY A 76 -5.51 6.85 -1.74
C GLY A 76 -6.02 6.88 -0.30
N GLY A 77 -5.12 6.80 0.65
CA GLY A 77 -5.41 6.90 2.08
C GLY A 77 -4.75 5.82 2.91
N SER A 78 -4.85 5.99 4.24
CA SER A 78 -4.30 5.00 5.17
C SER A 78 -5.10 3.70 5.14
N VAL A 79 -4.39 2.58 5.18
CA VAL A 79 -4.98 1.24 5.27
C VAL A 79 -4.68 0.66 6.65
N PHE A 80 -5.72 0.29 7.41
CA PHE A 80 -5.56 -0.44 8.66
C PHE A 80 -5.27 -1.91 8.35
N ILE A 81 -4.04 -2.34 8.63
CA ILE A 81 -3.56 -3.69 8.32
C ILE A 81 -3.51 -4.55 9.58
N SER A 82 -2.86 -4.04 10.64
CA SER A 82 -2.71 -4.71 11.93
C SER A 82 -2.64 -3.69 13.05
N ASP A 83 -2.55 -4.16 14.29
CA ASP A 83 -2.39 -3.27 15.45
C ASP A 83 -1.11 -2.40 15.38
N ASN A 84 -0.12 -2.79 14.59
CA ASN A 84 1.17 -2.10 14.47
C ASN A 84 1.46 -1.59 13.06
N ASP A 85 0.48 -1.72 12.13
CA ASP A 85 0.66 -1.34 10.73
C ASP A 85 -0.52 -0.53 10.20
N MET A 86 -0.25 0.70 9.79
CA MET A 86 -1.18 1.59 9.10
C MET A 86 -0.44 2.37 8.02
N PRO A 87 -0.06 1.70 6.90
CA PRO A 87 0.58 2.34 5.76
C PRO A 87 -0.36 3.29 5.00
N GLN A 88 0.25 4.18 4.20
CA GLN A 88 -0.45 5.06 3.26
C GLN A 88 0.01 4.76 1.82
N PRO A 89 -0.52 3.72 1.19
CA PRO A 89 -0.15 3.38 -0.19
C PRO A 89 -0.64 4.42 -1.19
N ASP A 90 0.06 4.50 -2.33
CA ASP A 90 -0.25 5.47 -3.38
C ASP A 90 -1.61 5.21 -4.04
N ILE A 91 -1.94 3.92 -4.32
CA ILE A 91 -3.22 3.53 -4.88
C ILE A 91 -3.75 2.29 -4.17
N VAL A 92 -5.01 2.33 -3.76
CA VAL A 92 -5.76 1.22 -3.18
C VAL A 92 -6.97 0.92 -4.04
N LEU A 93 -7.14 -0.30 -4.49
CA LEU A 93 -8.42 -0.76 -5.05
C LEU A 93 -9.24 -1.38 -3.94
N THR A 94 -10.33 -0.74 -3.58
CA THR A 94 -11.18 -1.14 -2.46
C THR A 94 -12.66 -1.09 -2.82
N ARG A 95 -13.47 -1.80 -2.04
CA ARG A 95 -14.93 -1.68 -2.03
C ARG A 95 -15.47 -0.99 -0.78
N GLU A 96 -14.56 -0.46 0.06
CA GLU A 96 -14.95 0.25 1.27
C GLU A 96 -15.78 1.50 0.91
N PRO A 97 -16.96 1.73 1.48
CA PRO A 97 -17.71 2.95 1.25
C PRO A 97 -16.89 4.20 1.59
N ARG A 98 -17.09 5.27 0.84
CA ARG A 98 -16.45 6.56 1.15
C ARG A 98 -16.89 7.03 2.53
N GLY A 99 -15.93 7.36 3.38
CA GLY A 99 -16.19 7.76 4.75
C GLY A 99 -14.93 8.18 5.50
N PRO A 100 -15.04 8.55 6.77
CA PRO A 100 -13.89 8.87 7.61
C PRO A 100 -13.12 7.62 8.03
N GLY A 101 -11.86 7.82 8.44
CA GLY A 101 -11.00 6.77 9.00
C GLY A 101 -10.15 6.03 7.96
N ALA A 102 -9.43 5.03 8.43
CA ALA A 102 -8.58 4.19 7.60
C ALA A 102 -9.41 3.12 6.86
N ILE A 103 -8.93 2.73 5.68
CA ILE A 103 -9.53 1.66 4.86
C ILE A 103 -9.23 0.32 5.53
N PRO A 104 -10.23 -0.52 5.88
CA PRO A 104 -9.98 -1.85 6.42
C PRO A 104 -9.32 -2.76 5.37
N SER A 105 -8.27 -3.48 5.74
CA SER A 105 -7.56 -4.40 4.81
C SER A 105 -8.49 -5.43 4.17
N ALA A 106 -9.52 -5.89 4.88
CA ALA A 106 -10.51 -6.84 4.37
C ALA A 106 -11.32 -6.34 3.15
N SER A 107 -11.40 -5.02 2.94
CA SER A 107 -12.08 -4.41 1.79
C SER A 107 -11.14 -4.18 0.59
N VAL A 108 -9.83 -4.40 0.76
CA VAL A 108 -8.79 -4.10 -0.23
C VAL A 108 -8.55 -5.31 -1.13
N ALA A 109 -8.63 -5.10 -2.44
CA ALA A 109 -8.35 -6.13 -3.44
C ALA A 109 -6.92 -6.04 -4.00
N LEU A 110 -6.39 -4.81 -4.12
CA LEU A 110 -5.07 -4.55 -4.67
C LEU A 110 -4.50 -3.27 -4.08
N ILE A 111 -3.20 -3.28 -3.80
CA ILE A 111 -2.41 -2.11 -3.42
C ILE A 111 -1.33 -1.86 -4.47
N VAL A 112 -1.09 -0.58 -4.78
CA VAL A 112 0.01 -0.15 -5.67
C VAL A 112 0.84 0.90 -4.96
N GLU A 113 2.15 0.71 -4.97
CA GLU A 113 3.15 1.71 -4.56
C GLU A 113 3.91 2.21 -5.80
N ILE A 114 4.13 3.52 -5.88
CA ILE A 114 4.91 4.18 -6.92
C ILE A 114 6.28 4.54 -6.34
N SER A 115 7.24 3.70 -6.61
CA SER A 115 8.53 3.71 -5.93
C SER A 115 9.61 4.42 -6.76
N SER A 116 10.34 5.30 -6.10
CA SER A 116 11.59 5.91 -6.59
C SER A 116 12.68 5.70 -5.55
N THR A 117 12.67 6.46 -4.45
CA THR A 117 13.64 6.34 -3.36
C THR A 117 13.22 5.35 -2.27
N THR A 118 11.98 4.89 -2.28
CA THR A 118 11.37 4.03 -1.25
C THR A 118 11.40 2.53 -1.57
N LEU A 119 11.99 2.12 -2.70
CA LEU A 119 11.94 0.74 -3.20
C LEU A 119 12.31 -0.32 -2.15
N ALA A 120 13.32 -0.04 -1.32
CA ALA A 120 13.74 -0.98 -0.28
C ALA A 120 12.65 -1.20 0.79
N ILE A 121 11.86 -0.17 1.10
CA ILE A 121 10.73 -0.24 2.04
C ILE A 121 9.55 -0.94 1.38
N ASP A 122 9.22 -0.56 0.14
CA ASP A 122 8.09 -1.09 -0.61
C ASP A 122 8.27 -2.58 -0.95
N MET A 123 9.49 -2.98 -1.38
CA MET A 123 9.83 -4.37 -1.66
C MET A 123 10.25 -5.18 -0.41
N GLY A 124 10.41 -4.55 0.74
CA GLY A 124 10.74 -5.15 2.03
C GLY A 124 9.54 -5.14 2.99
N ARG A 125 9.60 -4.23 3.96
CA ARG A 125 8.66 -4.17 5.10
C ARG A 125 7.19 -4.04 4.69
N LYS A 126 6.87 -3.18 3.71
CA LYS A 126 5.48 -3.03 3.22
C LYS A 126 5.00 -4.30 2.54
N ARG A 127 5.81 -4.90 1.65
CA ARG A 127 5.48 -6.19 1.03
C ARG A 127 5.16 -7.26 2.06
N GLU A 128 5.98 -7.37 3.12
CA GLU A 128 5.78 -8.35 4.19
C GLU A 128 4.50 -8.07 4.97
N ALA A 129 4.25 -6.81 5.33
CA ALA A 129 3.04 -6.40 6.03
C ALA A 129 1.78 -6.66 5.19
N TYR A 130 1.77 -6.31 3.90
CA TYR A 130 0.65 -6.55 3.01
C TYR A 130 0.38 -8.04 2.80
N ALA A 131 1.43 -8.86 2.64
CA ALA A 131 1.27 -10.31 2.52
C ALA A 131 0.70 -10.93 3.81
N ALA A 132 1.23 -10.54 4.98
CA ALA A 132 0.77 -11.01 6.28
C ALA A 132 -0.70 -10.64 6.55
N ALA A 133 -1.14 -9.48 6.07
CA ALA A 133 -2.53 -9.03 6.14
C ALA A 133 -3.46 -9.73 5.12
N GLY A 134 -2.93 -10.58 4.25
CA GLY A 134 -3.73 -11.30 3.26
C GLY A 134 -4.18 -10.43 2.07
N ILE A 135 -3.53 -9.28 1.81
CA ILE A 135 -3.82 -8.47 0.61
C ILE A 135 -3.58 -9.33 -0.63
N ALA A 136 -4.65 -9.55 -1.41
CA ALA A 136 -4.65 -10.56 -2.48
C ALA A 136 -3.62 -10.27 -3.57
N GLU A 137 -3.38 -8.98 -3.87
CA GLU A 137 -2.46 -8.54 -4.91
C GLU A 137 -1.74 -7.25 -4.53
N TYR A 138 -0.46 -7.16 -4.84
CA TYR A 138 0.40 -6.03 -4.55
C TYR A 138 1.30 -5.71 -5.73
N TRP A 139 1.30 -4.45 -6.17
CA TRP A 139 2.15 -3.98 -7.26
C TRP A 139 3.11 -2.91 -6.75
N VAL A 140 4.35 -2.94 -7.26
CA VAL A 140 5.33 -1.87 -7.05
C VAL A 140 5.80 -1.38 -8.41
N VAL A 141 5.56 -0.11 -8.70
CA VAL A 141 6.01 0.56 -9.92
C VAL A 141 7.33 1.24 -9.64
N GLU A 142 8.41 0.66 -10.11
CA GLU A 142 9.76 1.21 -10.02
C GLU A 142 9.98 2.20 -11.18
N VAL A 143 9.83 3.50 -10.87
CA VAL A 143 9.77 4.55 -11.91
C VAL A 143 11.08 4.68 -12.68
N GLU A 144 12.22 4.65 -11.99
CA GLU A 144 13.54 4.85 -12.60
C GLU A 144 13.96 3.68 -13.50
N SER A 145 13.78 2.45 -13.05
CA SER A 145 14.11 1.26 -13.85
C SER A 145 13.03 0.91 -14.87
N ARG A 146 11.88 1.58 -14.82
CA ARG A 146 10.71 1.34 -15.68
C ARG A 146 10.22 -0.11 -15.62
N ILE A 147 10.20 -0.68 -14.40
CA ILE A 147 9.75 -2.05 -14.11
C ILE A 147 8.58 -2.00 -13.14
N ILE A 148 7.61 -2.88 -13.36
CA ILE A 148 6.48 -3.08 -12.46
C ILE A 148 6.56 -4.50 -11.90
N HIS A 149 6.61 -4.61 -10.58
CA HIS A 149 6.54 -5.86 -9.86
C HIS A 149 5.08 -6.18 -9.54
N LEU A 150 4.62 -7.34 -9.96
CA LEU A 150 3.27 -7.85 -9.74
C LEU A 150 3.36 -9.05 -8.81
N MET A 151 2.82 -8.93 -7.62
CA MET A 151 2.86 -9.96 -6.59
C MET A 151 1.45 -10.36 -6.21
N SER A 152 1.20 -11.67 -6.06
CA SER A 152 -0.13 -12.18 -5.72
C SER A 152 -0.05 -13.48 -4.92
N SER A 153 -1.19 -13.94 -4.40
CA SER A 153 -1.32 -15.14 -3.58
C SER A 153 -0.48 -15.06 -2.30
N PRO A 154 -0.88 -14.22 -1.33
CA PRO A 154 -0.18 -14.07 -0.07
C PRO A 154 -0.10 -15.40 0.70
N ALA A 155 1.05 -15.64 1.35
CA ALA A 155 1.31 -16.82 2.17
C ALA A 155 2.27 -16.45 3.32
N GLY A 156 1.73 -16.25 4.52
CA GLY A 156 2.47 -15.67 5.64
C GLY A 156 2.94 -14.25 5.27
N SER A 157 4.21 -13.95 5.44
CA SER A 157 4.80 -12.64 5.12
C SER A 157 5.33 -12.53 3.68
N THR A 158 4.91 -13.41 2.75
CA THR A 158 5.38 -13.42 1.37
C THR A 158 4.23 -13.55 0.38
N PHE A 159 4.50 -13.28 -0.90
CA PHE A 159 3.62 -13.61 -2.02
C PHE A 159 4.20 -14.80 -2.77
N ARG A 160 3.36 -15.80 -3.11
CA ARG A 160 3.77 -17.01 -3.85
C ARG A 160 4.13 -16.73 -5.30
N HIS A 161 3.49 -15.73 -5.89
CA HIS A 161 3.72 -15.35 -7.27
C HIS A 161 4.32 -13.95 -7.33
N HIS A 162 5.40 -13.81 -8.08
CA HIS A 162 6.05 -12.55 -8.37
C HIS A 162 6.45 -12.52 -9.84
N ARG A 163 5.91 -11.58 -10.58
CA ARG A 163 6.22 -11.33 -12.00
C ARG A 163 6.72 -9.90 -12.17
N ARG A 164 7.64 -9.68 -13.08
CA ARG A 164 8.15 -8.37 -13.48
C ARG A 164 7.67 -8.05 -14.90
N VAL A 165 7.22 -6.84 -15.12
CA VAL A 165 6.72 -6.34 -16.40
C VAL A 165 7.37 -4.99 -16.68
N ALA A 166 7.87 -4.77 -17.89
CA ALA A 166 8.39 -3.45 -18.26
C ALA A 166 7.22 -2.47 -18.48
N ILE A 167 7.42 -1.20 -18.09
CA ILE A 167 6.50 -0.12 -18.47
C ILE A 167 6.44 -0.05 -20.01
N GLY A 168 5.23 0.07 -20.55
CA GLY A 168 4.93 -0.07 -21.96
C GLY A 168 4.22 -1.37 -22.32
N GLN A 169 4.24 -2.35 -21.40
CA GLN A 169 3.50 -3.60 -21.56
C GLN A 169 2.17 -3.54 -20.80
N PRO A 170 1.14 -4.29 -21.22
CA PRO A 170 -0.12 -4.35 -20.49
C PRO A 170 0.05 -5.05 -19.13
N LEU A 171 -0.60 -4.51 -18.10
CA LEU A 171 -0.72 -5.10 -16.78
C LEU A 171 -2.06 -5.81 -16.67
N ALA A 172 -2.03 -7.13 -16.44
CA ALA A 172 -3.21 -7.90 -16.08
C ALA A 172 -3.15 -8.25 -14.59
N ALA A 173 -4.19 -7.88 -13.85
CA ALA A 173 -4.35 -8.28 -12.47
C ALA A 173 -4.56 -9.81 -12.38
N ALA A 174 -3.92 -10.42 -11.39
CA ALA A 174 -4.03 -11.86 -11.17
C ALA A 174 -5.32 -12.24 -10.42
N THR A 175 -5.82 -11.32 -9.59
CA THR A 175 -6.93 -11.60 -8.65
C THR A 175 -8.22 -10.87 -9.00
N ILE A 176 -8.21 -9.97 -9.97
CA ILE A 176 -9.37 -9.20 -10.42
C ILE A 176 -9.67 -9.54 -11.89
N PRO A 177 -10.65 -10.42 -12.15
CA PRO A 177 -10.95 -10.89 -13.50
C PRO A 177 -11.25 -9.72 -14.47
N GLY A 178 -10.62 -9.74 -15.64
CA GLY A 178 -10.81 -8.73 -16.68
C GLY A 178 -10.08 -7.40 -16.44
N LEU A 179 -9.48 -7.17 -15.28
CA LEU A 179 -8.71 -5.95 -15.04
C LEU A 179 -7.37 -6.03 -15.76
N THR A 180 -7.29 -5.34 -16.91
CA THR A 180 -6.06 -5.18 -17.68
C THR A 180 -5.91 -3.73 -18.08
N VAL A 181 -4.76 -3.12 -17.76
CA VAL A 181 -4.48 -1.72 -18.08
C VAL A 181 -3.22 -1.59 -18.94
N SER A 182 -3.25 -0.65 -19.87
CA SER A 182 -2.06 -0.26 -20.65
C SER A 182 -1.12 0.56 -19.76
N THR A 183 0.19 0.37 -19.94
CA THR A 183 1.21 1.22 -19.32
C THR A 183 1.98 2.06 -20.33
N ASN A 184 1.49 2.16 -21.57
CA ASN A 184 2.09 3.01 -22.58
C ASN A 184 2.06 4.47 -22.14
N GLY A 185 3.22 5.14 -22.19
CA GLY A 185 3.33 6.55 -21.82
C GLY A 185 3.40 6.85 -20.33
N LEU A 186 3.46 5.79 -19.45
CA LEU A 186 3.82 5.97 -18.04
C LEU A 186 5.30 6.27 -17.90
#